data_eb54f1990bbfe965136f526d4a38b25f
#
_entry.id   eb54f1990bbfe965136f526d4a38b25f
#
_cell.length_a   1.000
_cell.length_b   1.000
_cell.length_c   1.000
_cell.angle_alpha   90.00
_cell.angle_beta   90.00
_cell.angle_gamma   90.00
#
_symmetry.space_group_name_H-M   'P 1'
#
loop_
_entity.id
_entity.type
_entity.pdbx_description
1 polymer ?
#
loop_
_entity_poly.entity_id
_entity_poly.type
_entity_poly.pdbx_seq_one_letter_code
_entity_poly.pdbx_strand_id
1 'polypeptide(L)'
;MAPTDDQSLTIPELPSLEAGITLLAADGDPRIPLQTLLVDHLLLAGGRGVWVGTGRYCSTDTLAEVAPDRRVLERVDVARGFTPYQHAALLESLADHVDEETAVVALPAFDAQYRGDDVQGNDGRTMLVRALARVAAVAREHEIPVLCTRTRADEFSEPIDAAAAATLTVRDTPMGPRFVGDEFETLGYELGGGWVQTTIAFWERVLEARQPIHETATISGEVFARGTV
;
A
#
# COMPACT_ATOMS: atom_id res chain seq x y z
N MET A 1 -1.26 -2.23 -48.76
CA MET A 1 -1.31 -1.19 -47.71
C MET A 1 -1.75 -1.91 -46.44
N ALA A 2 -0.79 -2.33 -45.61
CA ALA A 2 -1.05 -3.04 -44.37
C ALA A 2 -1.49 -2.01 -43.31
N PRO A 3 -2.48 -2.30 -42.45
CA PRO A 3 -2.80 -1.42 -41.36
C PRO A 3 -1.63 -1.48 -40.36
N THR A 4 -1.05 -0.33 -40.11
CA THR A 4 -0.12 -0.12 -39.01
C THR A 4 -0.98 -0.18 -37.73
N ASP A 5 -0.95 -1.31 -37.08
CA ASP A 5 -1.53 -1.48 -35.72
C ASP A 5 -0.67 -0.64 -34.78
N ASP A 6 -1.09 0.59 -34.57
CA ASP A 6 -0.56 1.47 -33.52
C ASP A 6 -1.12 0.96 -32.19
N GLN A 7 -0.60 -0.16 -31.74
CA GLN A 7 -0.79 -0.59 -30.36
C GLN A 7 0.03 0.36 -29.48
N SER A 8 -0.55 1.51 -29.18
CA SER A 8 -0.10 2.30 -28.05
C SER A 8 -0.09 1.35 -26.85
N LEU A 9 1.11 1.01 -26.40
CA LEU A 9 1.31 0.24 -25.16
C LEU A 9 0.74 1.08 -24.01
N THR A 10 -0.55 0.91 -23.76
CA THR A 10 -1.20 1.48 -22.58
C THR A 10 -0.51 0.83 -21.40
N ILE A 11 0.27 1.59 -20.63
CA ILE A 11 0.88 1.10 -19.40
C ILE A 11 -0.29 0.73 -18.50
N PRO A 12 -0.37 -0.53 -18.05
CA PRO A 12 -1.46 -0.95 -17.17
C PRO A 12 -1.43 -0.14 -15.88
N GLU A 13 -2.58 0.29 -15.41
CA GLU A 13 -2.70 1.10 -14.20
C GLU A 13 -3.12 0.22 -13.02
N LEU A 14 -2.46 0.42 -11.89
CA LEU A 14 -2.90 -0.04 -10.57
C LEU A 14 -3.73 1.09 -9.93
N PRO A 15 -4.61 0.77 -8.95
CA PRO A 15 -5.37 1.79 -8.24
C PRO A 15 -4.45 2.84 -7.63
N SER A 16 -4.71 4.11 -7.90
CA SER A 16 -4.02 5.23 -7.25
C SER A 16 -4.48 5.38 -5.80
N LEU A 17 -3.55 5.80 -4.95
CA LEU A 17 -3.83 6.12 -3.55
C LEU A 17 -3.95 7.62 -3.41
N GLU A 18 -5.12 8.06 -2.93
CA GLU A 18 -5.40 9.46 -2.62
C GLU A 18 -5.11 9.75 -1.13
N ALA A 19 -4.95 11.02 -0.78
CA ALA A 19 -4.77 11.45 0.61
C ALA A 19 -5.93 10.98 1.49
N GLY A 20 -5.62 10.46 2.67
CA GLY A 20 -6.59 9.87 3.59
C GLY A 20 -6.42 8.36 3.75
N ILE A 21 -7.31 7.74 4.50
CA ILE A 21 -7.25 6.29 4.77
C ILE A 21 -7.94 5.53 3.65
N THR A 22 -7.19 4.65 2.97
CA THR A 22 -7.71 3.66 2.04
C THR A 22 -7.71 2.28 2.71
N LEU A 23 -8.88 1.70 2.88
CA LEU A 23 -9.03 0.32 3.35
C LEU A 23 -8.89 -0.65 2.18
N LEU A 24 -7.91 -1.55 2.25
CA LEU A 24 -7.79 -2.68 1.35
C LEU A 24 -8.54 -3.88 1.95
N ALA A 25 -9.74 -4.13 1.46
CA ALA A 25 -10.60 -5.25 1.86
C ALA A 25 -10.30 -6.46 0.97
N ALA A 26 -9.84 -7.56 1.55
CA ALA A 26 -9.50 -8.77 0.82
C ALA A 26 -10.27 -9.99 1.35
N ASP A 27 -10.72 -10.85 0.44
CA ASP A 27 -11.31 -12.14 0.79
C ASP A 27 -10.24 -13.17 1.21
N GLY A 28 -8.99 -12.97 0.77
CA GLY A 28 -7.83 -13.81 1.04
C GLY A 28 -6.69 -13.07 1.75
N ASP A 29 -5.45 -13.41 1.40
CA ASP A 29 -4.26 -12.79 1.99
C ASP A 29 -3.97 -11.40 1.36
N PRO A 30 -4.12 -10.31 2.11
CA PRO A 30 -3.92 -8.97 1.57
C PRO A 30 -2.45 -8.54 1.45
N ARG A 31 -1.47 -9.37 1.86
CA ARG A 31 -0.06 -8.97 1.95
C ARG A 31 0.52 -8.56 0.61
N ILE A 32 0.44 -9.43 -0.40
CA ILE A 32 0.95 -9.13 -1.75
C ILE A 32 0.21 -7.93 -2.36
N PRO A 33 -1.15 -7.87 -2.37
CA PRO A 33 -1.87 -6.70 -2.86
C PRO A 33 -1.48 -5.39 -2.16
N LEU A 34 -1.37 -5.39 -0.84
CA LEU A 34 -0.98 -4.20 -0.07
C LEU A 34 0.43 -3.75 -0.46
N GLN A 35 1.38 -4.69 -0.54
CA GLN A 35 2.77 -4.39 -0.87
C GLN A 35 2.92 -3.93 -2.32
N THR A 36 2.14 -4.49 -3.24
CA THR A 36 2.11 -4.05 -4.63
C THR A 36 1.67 -2.59 -4.74
N LEU A 37 0.59 -2.20 -4.06
CA LEU A 37 0.13 -0.80 -4.05
C LEU A 37 1.12 0.14 -3.36
N LEU A 38 1.76 -0.30 -2.27
CA LEU A 38 2.80 0.47 -1.59
C LEU A 38 3.97 0.75 -2.53
N VAL A 39 4.50 -0.29 -3.18
CA VAL A 39 5.63 -0.19 -4.12
C VAL A 39 5.26 0.67 -5.32
N ASP A 40 4.08 0.46 -5.91
CA ASP A 40 3.57 1.23 -7.02
C ASP A 40 3.51 2.72 -6.69
N HIS A 41 2.92 3.06 -5.56
CA HIS A 41 2.82 4.45 -5.11
C HIS A 41 4.20 5.08 -4.89
N LEU A 42 5.15 4.36 -4.27
CA LEU A 42 6.51 4.83 -4.09
C LEU A 42 7.25 5.04 -5.42
N LEU A 43 7.00 4.21 -6.42
CA LEU A 43 7.59 4.37 -7.76
C LEU A 43 7.01 5.58 -8.49
N LEU A 44 5.74 5.90 -8.29
CA LEU A 44 5.08 7.04 -8.94
C LEU A 44 5.35 8.38 -8.24
N ALA A 45 5.17 8.42 -6.92
CA ALA A 45 5.25 9.65 -6.14
C ALA A 45 6.69 10.02 -5.74
N GLY A 46 7.60 9.04 -5.72
CA GLY A 46 8.90 9.24 -5.08
C GLY A 46 8.80 9.14 -3.57
N GLY A 47 9.79 9.69 -2.83
CA GLY A 47 9.77 9.78 -1.38
C GLY A 47 9.92 8.44 -0.66
N ARG A 48 9.47 8.39 0.61
CA ARG A 48 9.58 7.25 1.51
C ARG A 48 8.23 6.71 1.93
N GLY A 49 8.20 5.42 2.30
CA GLY A 49 7.05 4.77 2.92
C GLY A 49 7.30 4.51 4.40
N VAL A 50 6.32 4.74 5.24
CA VAL A 50 6.33 4.36 6.65
C VAL A 50 5.40 3.16 6.83
N TRP A 51 5.94 2.06 7.34
CA TRP A 51 5.19 0.83 7.58
C TRP A 51 5.13 0.53 9.08
N VAL A 52 3.95 0.63 9.66
CA VAL A 52 3.73 0.24 11.06
C VAL A 52 2.83 -0.98 11.12
N GLY A 53 3.30 -2.04 11.78
CA GLY A 53 2.53 -3.27 11.88
C GLY A 53 3.02 -4.21 12.97
N THR A 54 2.55 -5.44 12.93
CA THR A 54 2.77 -6.42 14.01
C THR A 54 3.10 -7.80 13.48
N GLY A 55 3.95 -8.54 14.20
CA GLY A 55 4.22 -9.95 13.95
C GLY A 55 4.49 -10.27 12.46
N ARG A 56 3.77 -11.26 11.93
CA ARG A 56 3.89 -11.72 10.54
C ARG A 56 3.45 -10.68 9.51
N TYR A 57 2.67 -9.69 9.90
CA TYR A 57 2.19 -8.64 9.01
C TYR A 57 3.25 -7.56 8.74
N CYS A 58 4.38 -7.61 9.43
CA CYS A 58 5.56 -6.79 9.19
C CYS A 58 6.71 -7.58 8.53
N SER A 59 6.42 -8.66 7.80
CA SER A 59 7.44 -9.36 7.02
C SER A 59 7.79 -8.56 5.78
N THR A 60 9.08 -8.33 5.59
CA THR A 60 9.63 -7.66 4.41
C THR A 60 10.03 -8.66 3.31
N ASP A 61 9.91 -9.97 3.57
CA ASP A 61 10.29 -11.00 2.60
C ASP A 61 9.44 -10.91 1.33
N THR A 62 8.10 -10.84 1.50
CA THR A 62 7.18 -10.68 0.37
C THR A 62 7.29 -9.31 -0.30
N LEU A 63 7.68 -8.26 0.44
CA LEU A 63 7.97 -6.96 -0.16
C LEU A 63 9.18 -7.03 -1.10
N ALA A 64 10.20 -7.82 -0.73
CA ALA A 64 11.37 -8.04 -1.57
C ALA A 64 11.05 -8.85 -2.83
N GLU A 65 10.01 -9.71 -2.80
CA GLU A 65 9.53 -10.44 -3.97
C GLU A 65 8.78 -9.53 -4.95
N VAL A 66 8.05 -8.53 -4.44
CA VAL A 66 7.24 -7.62 -5.25
C VAL A 66 8.06 -6.45 -5.80
N ALA A 67 9.05 -5.97 -5.06
CA ALA A 67 9.83 -4.80 -5.44
C ALA A 67 10.74 -5.11 -6.66
N PRO A 68 10.69 -4.30 -7.73
CA PRO A 68 11.49 -4.53 -8.93
C PRO A 68 12.99 -4.26 -8.70
N ASP A 69 13.34 -3.45 -7.70
CA ASP A 69 14.71 -3.13 -7.32
C ASP A 69 14.83 -2.99 -5.79
N ARG A 70 15.99 -3.40 -5.27
CA ARG A 70 16.32 -3.27 -3.85
C ARG A 70 16.29 -1.82 -3.34
N ARG A 71 16.56 -0.85 -4.17
CA ARG A 71 16.50 0.59 -3.82
C ARG A 71 15.12 1.02 -3.34
N VAL A 72 14.05 0.40 -3.84
CA VAL A 72 12.70 0.68 -3.37
C VAL A 72 12.52 0.22 -1.93
N LEU A 73 13.14 -0.90 -1.55
CA LEU A 73 13.08 -1.43 -0.18
C LEU A 73 13.78 -0.49 0.82
N GLU A 74 14.86 0.16 0.40
CA GLU A 74 15.62 1.12 1.22
C GLU A 74 14.83 2.41 1.51
N ARG A 75 13.70 2.60 0.80
CA ARG A 75 12.78 3.73 0.98
C ARG A 75 11.62 3.40 1.92
N VAL A 76 11.56 2.20 2.50
CA VAL A 76 10.48 1.78 3.39
C VAL A 76 11.00 1.63 4.82
N ASP A 77 10.60 2.54 5.69
CA ASP A 77 10.89 2.49 7.12
C ASP A 77 9.87 1.59 7.81
N VAL A 78 10.33 0.53 8.48
CA VAL A 78 9.47 -0.46 9.12
C VAL A 78 9.54 -0.37 10.63
N ALA A 79 8.41 -0.06 11.27
CA ALA A 79 8.23 -0.08 12.72
C ALA A 79 7.33 -1.27 13.13
N ARG A 80 7.78 -2.05 14.11
CA ARG A 80 7.10 -3.26 14.56
C ARG A 80 6.70 -3.20 16.02
N GLY A 81 5.41 -3.26 16.30
CA GLY A 81 4.86 -3.45 17.64
C GLY A 81 4.64 -4.92 17.94
N PHE A 82 5.02 -5.37 19.13
CA PHE A 82 4.83 -6.76 19.58
C PHE A 82 3.66 -6.89 20.56
N THR A 83 3.20 -5.78 21.11
CA THR A 83 2.05 -5.71 22.02
C THR A 83 1.09 -4.61 21.57
N PRO A 84 -0.19 -4.64 22.00
CA PRO A 84 -1.15 -3.57 21.72
C PRO A 84 -0.64 -2.18 22.14
N TYR A 85 0.03 -2.12 23.29
CA TYR A 85 0.58 -0.87 23.84
C TYR A 85 1.76 -0.33 23.02
N GLN A 86 2.66 -1.23 22.55
CA GLN A 86 3.75 -0.84 21.68
C GLN A 86 3.23 -0.37 20.32
N HIS A 87 2.25 -1.07 19.74
CA HIS A 87 1.64 -0.66 18.48
C HIS A 87 0.95 0.70 18.62
N ALA A 88 0.19 0.92 19.71
CA ALA A 88 -0.43 2.21 19.99
C ALA A 88 0.62 3.33 20.14
N ALA A 89 1.72 3.08 20.87
CA ALA A 89 2.79 4.05 21.05
C ALA A 89 3.48 4.42 19.72
N LEU A 90 3.71 3.44 18.83
CA LEU A 90 4.23 3.70 17.49
C LEU A 90 3.30 4.62 16.68
N LEU A 91 1.98 4.41 16.78
CA LEU A 91 0.99 5.24 16.09
C LEU A 91 0.83 6.62 16.75
N GLU A 92 1.06 6.73 18.05
CA GLU A 92 1.09 8.03 18.74
C GLU A 92 2.27 8.89 18.28
N SER A 93 3.43 8.27 18.04
CA SER A 93 4.63 8.94 17.53
C SER A 93 4.68 9.04 15.99
N LEU A 94 3.67 8.56 15.28
CA LEU A 94 3.68 8.51 13.82
C LEU A 94 3.91 9.91 13.20
N ALA A 95 3.33 10.95 13.77
CA ALA A 95 3.50 12.33 13.30
C ALA A 95 4.97 12.79 13.35
N ASP A 96 5.77 12.26 14.28
CA ASP A 96 7.19 12.60 14.40
C ASP A 96 8.07 11.93 13.34
N HIS A 97 7.51 10.93 12.63
CA HIS A 97 8.19 10.14 11.60
C HIS A 97 7.67 10.40 10.19
N VAL A 98 6.64 11.25 10.07
CA VAL A 98 6.07 11.67 8.79
C VAL A 98 6.53 13.09 8.50
N ASP A 99 7.13 13.28 7.33
CA ASP A 99 7.65 14.56 6.85
C ASP A 99 7.28 14.78 5.37
N GLU A 100 7.78 15.83 4.75
CA GLU A 100 7.52 16.19 3.35
C GLU A 100 8.04 15.14 2.34
N GLU A 101 8.98 14.26 2.76
CA GLU A 101 9.48 13.17 1.93
C GLU A 101 8.62 11.89 2.08
N THR A 102 7.70 11.85 3.04
CA THR A 102 6.84 10.69 3.25
C THR A 102 5.72 10.66 2.22
N ALA A 103 5.75 9.67 1.34
CA ALA A 103 4.76 9.51 0.28
C ALA A 103 3.55 8.67 0.71
N VAL A 104 3.71 7.72 1.64
CA VAL A 104 2.63 6.80 2.02
C VAL A 104 2.90 6.17 3.39
N VAL A 105 1.83 5.89 4.12
CA VAL A 105 1.85 5.06 5.34
C VAL A 105 1.13 3.74 5.08
N ALA A 106 1.74 2.61 5.47
CA ALA A 106 1.14 1.28 5.36
C ALA A 106 0.87 0.67 6.75
N LEU A 107 -0.35 0.22 6.98
CA LEU A 107 -0.84 -0.30 8.26
C LEU A 107 -1.51 -1.68 8.04
N PRO A 108 -0.73 -2.75 7.84
CA PRO A 108 -1.28 -4.08 7.62
C PRO A 108 -1.91 -4.65 8.88
N ALA A 109 -3.09 -5.29 8.72
CA ALA A 109 -3.84 -5.94 9.79
C ALA A 109 -3.96 -5.05 11.04
N PHE A 110 -4.44 -3.82 10.84
CA PHE A 110 -4.43 -2.74 11.80
C PHE A 110 -5.09 -3.10 13.14
N ASP A 111 -6.11 -3.95 13.09
CA ASP A 111 -6.87 -4.42 14.25
C ASP A 111 -6.22 -5.61 14.99
N ALA A 112 -5.20 -6.25 14.40
CA ALA A 112 -4.67 -7.54 14.87
C ALA A 112 -4.26 -7.52 16.36
N GLN A 113 -3.52 -6.49 16.79
CA GLN A 113 -3.01 -6.40 18.16
C GLN A 113 -4.10 -6.11 19.18
N TYR A 114 -5.15 -5.42 18.78
CA TYR A 114 -6.24 -5.01 19.68
C TYR A 114 -7.29 -6.10 19.89
N ARG A 115 -7.20 -7.22 19.13
CA ARG A 115 -8.08 -8.38 19.23
C ARG A 115 -7.54 -9.47 20.17
N GLY A 116 -6.30 -9.33 20.62
CA GLY A 116 -5.64 -10.35 21.43
C GLY A 116 -6.08 -10.34 22.89
N ASP A 117 -5.75 -11.43 23.58
CA ASP A 117 -6.05 -11.62 25.02
C ASP A 117 -5.24 -10.68 25.94
N ASP A 118 -4.25 -10.00 25.39
CA ASP A 118 -3.43 -8.99 26.09
C ASP A 118 -4.22 -7.72 26.46
N VAL A 119 -5.43 -7.56 25.88
CA VAL A 119 -6.31 -6.43 26.14
C VAL A 119 -7.66 -6.92 26.64
N GLN A 120 -8.05 -6.51 27.85
CA GLN A 120 -9.28 -7.01 28.47
C GLN A 120 -10.53 -6.25 28.02
N GLY A 121 -11.63 -6.98 27.83
CA GLY A 121 -12.96 -6.41 27.62
C GLY A 121 -13.05 -5.47 26.42
N ASN A 122 -13.57 -4.25 26.65
CA ASN A 122 -13.76 -3.24 25.60
C ASN A 122 -12.53 -2.36 25.33
N ASP A 123 -11.43 -2.57 26.06
CA ASP A 123 -10.23 -1.73 25.96
C ASP A 123 -9.57 -1.84 24.57
N GLY A 124 -9.57 -3.05 23.98
CA GLY A 124 -9.04 -3.25 22.62
C GLY A 124 -9.75 -2.41 21.58
N ARG A 125 -11.09 -2.34 21.60
CA ARG A 125 -11.87 -1.48 20.69
C ARG A 125 -11.58 0.00 20.95
N THR A 126 -11.45 0.39 22.21
CA THR A 126 -11.11 1.76 22.59
C THR A 126 -9.72 2.15 22.08
N MET A 127 -8.73 1.26 22.22
CA MET A 127 -7.38 1.46 21.69
C MET A 127 -7.39 1.57 20.16
N LEU A 128 -8.12 0.69 19.46
CA LEU A 128 -8.29 0.73 18.01
C LEU A 128 -8.83 2.08 17.54
N VAL A 129 -9.91 2.57 18.16
CA VAL A 129 -10.53 3.86 17.80
C VAL A 129 -9.57 5.02 18.02
N ARG A 130 -8.83 5.03 19.13
CA ARG A 130 -7.82 6.06 19.41
C ARG A 130 -6.70 6.05 18.38
N ALA A 131 -6.20 4.85 18.05
CA ALA A 131 -5.17 4.67 17.03
C ALA A 131 -5.63 5.17 15.65
N LEU A 132 -6.87 4.82 15.25
CA LEU A 132 -7.48 5.31 14.01
C LEU A 132 -7.60 6.84 13.98
N ALA A 133 -8.05 7.44 15.09
CA ALA A 133 -8.17 8.90 15.18
C ALA A 133 -6.81 9.59 14.99
N ARG A 134 -5.74 9.01 15.53
CA ARG A 134 -4.38 9.53 15.37
C ARG A 134 -3.91 9.39 13.92
N VAL A 135 -4.07 8.23 13.32
CA VAL A 135 -3.73 7.99 11.91
C VAL A 135 -4.51 8.92 10.97
N ALA A 136 -5.81 9.09 11.19
CA ALA A 136 -6.62 10.01 10.41
C ALA A 136 -6.20 11.49 10.57
N ALA A 137 -5.70 11.87 11.74
CA ALA A 137 -5.13 13.20 11.96
C ALA A 137 -3.86 13.40 11.14
N VAL A 138 -2.91 12.45 11.20
CA VAL A 138 -1.66 12.49 10.42
C VAL A 138 -1.94 12.51 8.92
N ALA A 139 -2.84 11.65 8.43
CA ALA A 139 -3.20 11.60 7.01
C ALA A 139 -3.73 12.96 6.50
N ARG A 140 -4.53 13.65 7.30
CA ARG A 140 -5.08 14.98 6.95
C ARG A 140 -4.06 16.11 7.08
N GLU A 141 -3.23 16.09 8.12
CA GLU A 141 -2.24 17.12 8.39
C GLU A 141 -1.15 17.16 7.32
N HIS A 142 -0.72 15.99 6.88
CA HIS A 142 0.35 15.83 5.89
C HIS A 142 -0.17 15.59 4.47
N GLU A 143 -1.49 15.51 4.27
CA GLU A 143 -2.14 15.24 2.98
C GLU A 143 -1.60 13.98 2.29
N ILE A 144 -1.30 12.92 3.06
CA ILE A 144 -0.71 11.67 2.58
C ILE A 144 -1.72 10.51 2.56
N PRO A 145 -1.58 9.56 1.64
CA PRO A 145 -2.32 8.32 1.66
C PRO A 145 -1.86 7.40 2.80
N VAL A 146 -2.85 6.78 3.44
CA VAL A 146 -2.65 5.71 4.42
C VAL A 146 -3.34 4.46 3.92
N LEU A 147 -2.57 3.44 3.58
CA LEU A 147 -3.08 2.15 3.12
C LEU A 147 -3.19 1.19 4.30
N CYS A 148 -4.39 0.74 4.64
CA CYS A 148 -4.60 -0.18 5.75
C CYS A 148 -5.34 -1.45 5.33
N THR A 149 -5.13 -2.54 6.09
CA THR A 149 -5.95 -3.75 6.03
C THR A 149 -6.46 -4.11 7.42
N ARG A 150 -7.46 -4.98 7.47
CA ARG A 150 -8.00 -5.57 8.70
C ARG A 150 -7.86 -7.09 8.69
N THR A 151 -7.92 -7.72 9.85
CA THR A 151 -7.86 -9.18 9.96
C THR A 151 -9.18 -9.85 9.60
N ARG A 152 -10.30 -9.20 9.92
CA ARG A 152 -11.68 -9.67 9.62
C ARG A 152 -12.63 -8.50 9.48
N ALA A 153 -13.66 -8.68 8.65
CA ALA A 153 -14.81 -7.78 8.55
C ALA A 153 -15.86 -8.20 9.59
N ASP A 154 -15.91 -7.52 10.72
CA ASP A 154 -16.85 -7.76 11.81
C ASP A 154 -17.10 -6.49 12.63
N GLU A 155 -17.98 -6.55 13.62
CA GLU A 155 -18.32 -5.42 14.48
C GLU A 155 -17.08 -4.77 15.15
N PHE A 156 -16.05 -5.54 15.47
CA PHE A 156 -14.83 -4.99 16.05
C PHE A 156 -14.09 -4.07 15.09
N SER A 157 -14.06 -4.40 13.80
CA SER A 157 -13.36 -3.64 12.75
C SER A 157 -14.19 -2.54 12.08
N GLU A 158 -15.52 -2.42 12.37
CA GLU A 158 -16.36 -1.35 11.84
C GLU A 158 -15.74 0.07 11.94
N PRO A 159 -15.01 0.43 13.01
CA PRO A 159 -14.36 1.73 13.06
C PRO A 159 -13.36 1.96 11.93
N ILE A 160 -12.72 0.89 11.40
CA ILE A 160 -11.80 1.00 10.25
C ILE A 160 -12.58 1.36 8.99
N ASP A 161 -13.72 0.69 8.75
CA ASP A 161 -14.61 0.99 7.61
C ASP A 161 -15.12 2.45 7.70
N ALA A 162 -15.51 2.87 8.90
CA ALA A 162 -16.01 4.23 9.13
C ALA A 162 -14.95 5.33 8.98
N ALA A 163 -13.68 5.01 9.21
CA ALA A 163 -12.57 5.96 9.09
C ALA A 163 -11.99 6.00 7.65
N ALA A 164 -12.26 5.00 6.83
CA ALA A 164 -11.76 4.92 5.47
C ALA A 164 -12.44 5.98 4.58
N ALA A 165 -11.63 6.75 3.87
CA ALA A 165 -12.09 7.66 2.82
C ALA A 165 -12.42 6.91 1.53
N ALA A 166 -11.72 5.77 1.28
CA ALA A 166 -11.94 4.88 0.16
C ALA A 166 -11.77 3.43 0.56
N THR A 167 -12.44 2.52 -0.13
CA THR A 167 -12.26 1.08 0.02
C THR A 167 -11.91 0.46 -1.32
N LEU A 168 -10.79 -0.24 -1.36
CA LEU A 168 -10.39 -1.08 -2.49
C LEU A 168 -10.64 -2.54 -2.11
N THR A 169 -11.39 -3.25 -2.94
CA THR A 169 -11.64 -4.67 -2.73
C THR A 169 -10.63 -5.51 -3.50
N VAL A 170 -10.06 -6.51 -2.84
CA VAL A 170 -9.23 -7.53 -3.49
C VAL A 170 -10.03 -8.81 -3.55
N ARG A 171 -10.31 -9.29 -4.75
CA ARG A 171 -10.98 -10.57 -4.99
C ARG A 171 -9.98 -11.62 -5.41
N ASP A 172 -10.00 -12.76 -4.75
CA ASP A 172 -9.25 -13.92 -5.20
C ASP A 172 -9.91 -14.53 -6.44
N THR A 173 -9.12 -14.74 -7.47
CA THR A 173 -9.56 -15.40 -8.70
C THR A 173 -8.61 -16.55 -9.04
N PRO A 174 -9.03 -17.52 -9.89
CA PRO A 174 -8.12 -18.57 -10.37
C PRO A 174 -6.84 -18.04 -11.05
N MET A 175 -6.85 -16.76 -11.47
CA MET A 175 -5.73 -16.07 -12.11
C MET A 175 -4.91 -15.23 -11.15
N GLY A 176 -5.24 -15.27 -9.86
CA GLY A 176 -4.63 -14.45 -8.81
C GLY A 176 -5.53 -13.31 -8.32
N PRO A 177 -5.09 -12.58 -7.29
CA PRO A 177 -5.88 -11.51 -6.69
C PRO A 177 -6.07 -10.33 -7.66
N ARG A 178 -7.26 -9.71 -7.64
CA ARG A 178 -7.61 -8.54 -8.46
C ARG A 178 -8.11 -7.41 -7.58
N PHE A 179 -7.75 -6.18 -7.95
CA PHE A 179 -8.34 -4.98 -7.35
C PHE A 179 -9.66 -4.64 -8.05
N VAL A 180 -10.68 -4.37 -7.25
CA VAL A 180 -12.00 -3.93 -7.69
C VAL A 180 -12.35 -2.68 -6.89
N GLY A 181 -12.61 -1.59 -7.56
CA GLY A 181 -13.16 -0.34 -7.01
C GLY A 181 -14.51 -0.04 -7.65
N ASP A 182 -15.13 1.08 -7.27
CA ASP A 182 -16.47 1.48 -7.77
C ASP A 182 -16.48 1.70 -9.29
N GLU A 183 -15.37 2.21 -9.87
CA GLU A 183 -15.23 2.49 -11.30
C GLU A 183 -14.01 1.78 -11.92
N PHE A 184 -13.41 0.83 -11.20
CA PHE A 184 -12.12 0.25 -11.57
C PHE A 184 -12.08 -1.25 -11.29
N GLU A 185 -11.64 -2.03 -12.27
CA GLU A 185 -11.30 -3.45 -12.12
C GLU A 185 -10.03 -3.77 -12.90
N THR A 186 -9.01 -4.32 -12.21
CA THR A 186 -7.81 -4.83 -12.88
C THR A 186 -8.16 -6.11 -13.63
N LEU A 187 -8.36 -6.00 -14.93
CA LEU A 187 -8.67 -7.14 -15.78
C LEU A 187 -7.43 -8.03 -15.97
N GLY A 188 -7.62 -9.35 -15.96
CA GLY A 188 -6.62 -10.28 -16.47
C GLY A 188 -6.57 -10.14 -18.00
N TYR A 189 -5.40 -9.85 -18.54
CA TYR A 189 -5.24 -9.72 -19.99
C TYR A 189 -5.08 -11.08 -20.66
N GLU A 190 -5.84 -11.32 -21.72
CA GLU A 190 -5.56 -12.39 -22.66
C GLU A 190 -4.33 -11.98 -23.51
N LEU A 191 -3.23 -12.67 -23.31
CA LEU A 191 -2.14 -12.64 -24.28
C LEU A 191 -2.60 -13.52 -25.44
N GLY A 192 -2.71 -12.94 -26.64
CA GLY A 192 -3.14 -13.66 -27.84
C GLY A 192 -2.51 -15.06 -27.98
N GLY A 193 -3.28 -16.04 -28.45
CA GLY A 193 -2.83 -17.44 -28.56
C GLY A 193 -3.26 -18.36 -27.41
N GLY A 194 -4.21 -17.95 -26.57
CA GLY A 194 -4.76 -18.78 -25.49
C GLY A 194 -3.94 -18.78 -24.20
N TRP A 195 -2.96 -17.89 -24.08
CA TRP A 195 -2.19 -17.66 -22.85
C TRP A 195 -2.88 -16.58 -22.02
N VAL A 196 -3.14 -16.88 -20.74
CA VAL A 196 -3.68 -15.92 -19.78
C VAL A 196 -2.56 -15.57 -18.79
N GLN A 197 -2.28 -14.29 -18.67
CA GLN A 197 -1.31 -13.82 -17.69
C GLN A 197 -1.94 -13.82 -16.31
N THR A 198 -1.26 -14.37 -15.30
CA THR A 198 -1.67 -14.27 -13.90
C THR A 198 -1.56 -12.82 -13.42
N THR A 199 -2.44 -12.42 -12.51
CA THR A 199 -2.50 -11.04 -12.00
C THR A 199 -1.18 -10.63 -11.32
N ILE A 200 -0.53 -11.53 -10.58
CA ILE A 200 0.74 -11.24 -9.91
C ILE A 200 1.85 -10.94 -10.94
N ALA A 201 2.03 -11.78 -11.96
CA ALA A 201 2.99 -11.54 -13.03
C ALA A 201 2.66 -10.25 -13.83
N PHE A 202 1.41 -9.86 -13.86
CA PHE A 202 0.98 -8.59 -14.44
C PHE A 202 1.41 -7.41 -13.56
N TRP A 203 1.21 -7.48 -12.25
CA TRP A 203 1.65 -6.44 -11.32
C TRP A 203 3.17 -6.28 -11.31
N GLU A 204 3.92 -7.37 -11.33
CA GLU A 204 5.39 -7.35 -11.46
C GLU A 204 5.82 -6.55 -12.70
N ARG A 205 5.19 -6.80 -13.87
CA ARG A 205 5.51 -6.04 -15.09
C ARG A 205 5.11 -4.57 -15.00
N VAL A 206 4.00 -4.24 -14.34
CA VAL A 206 3.62 -2.84 -14.12
C VAL A 206 4.69 -2.13 -13.31
N LEU A 207 5.14 -2.74 -12.23
CA LEU A 207 6.18 -2.18 -11.36
C LEU A 207 7.54 -2.07 -12.08
N GLU A 208 7.91 -3.08 -12.86
CA GLU A 208 9.09 -3.03 -13.71
C GLU A 208 9.02 -1.91 -14.75
N ALA A 209 7.86 -1.71 -15.38
CA ALA A 209 7.67 -0.65 -16.38
C ALA A 209 7.72 0.76 -15.78
N ARG A 210 7.39 0.92 -14.49
CA ARG A 210 7.43 2.21 -13.79
C ARG A 210 8.82 2.61 -13.30
N GLN A 211 9.73 1.65 -13.13
CA GLN A 211 11.09 1.90 -12.67
C GLN A 211 11.87 2.91 -13.51
N PRO A 212 11.89 2.86 -14.87
CA PRO A 212 12.64 3.80 -15.70
C PRO A 212 12.15 5.24 -15.61
N ILE A 213 10.87 5.45 -15.35
CA ILE A 213 10.25 6.79 -15.24
C ILE A 213 10.85 7.52 -14.04
N HIS A 214 11.08 6.80 -12.97
CA HIS A 214 11.63 7.36 -11.72
C HIS A 214 13.12 7.65 -11.81
N GLU A 215 13.89 6.78 -12.45
CA GLU A 215 15.33 7.01 -12.68
C GLU A 215 15.56 8.28 -13.49
N THR A 216 14.73 8.55 -14.49
CA THR A 216 14.83 9.74 -15.33
C THR A 216 14.52 11.03 -14.55
N ALA A 217 13.53 10.99 -13.65
CA ALA A 217 13.17 12.13 -12.81
C ALA A 217 14.26 12.46 -11.80
N THR A 218 14.87 11.44 -11.18
CA THR A 218 15.96 11.60 -10.20
C THR A 218 17.23 12.17 -10.86
N ILE A 219 17.60 11.69 -12.05
CA ILE A 219 18.76 12.21 -12.80
C ILE A 219 18.54 13.68 -13.18
N SER A 220 17.34 14.08 -13.56
CA SER A 220 17.02 15.47 -13.89
C SER A 220 17.14 16.39 -12.67
N GLY A 221 16.72 15.93 -11.49
CA GLY A 221 16.87 16.68 -10.23
C GLY A 221 18.33 16.90 -9.82
N GLU A 222 19.18 15.88 -9.93
CA GLU A 222 20.61 15.99 -9.62
C GLU A 222 21.38 16.88 -10.59
N VAL A 223 21.01 16.92 -11.85
CA VAL A 223 21.65 17.81 -12.85
C VAL A 223 21.37 19.28 -12.55
N PHE A 224 20.17 19.62 -12.07
CA PHE A 224 19.84 20.99 -11.66
C PHE A 224 20.54 21.43 -10.38
N ALA A 225 20.79 20.51 -9.45
CA ALA A 225 21.48 20.83 -8.18
C ALA A 225 23.00 21.09 -8.34
N ARG A 226 23.65 20.60 -9.41
CA ARG A 226 25.08 20.79 -9.69
C ARG A 226 25.40 21.99 -10.58
N GLY A 227 24.42 22.72 -11.06
CA GLY A 227 24.59 23.85 -11.99
C GLY A 227 24.69 25.24 -11.37
N THR A 228 24.79 25.37 -10.03
CA THR A 228 24.90 26.68 -9.37
C THR A 228 26.19 26.75 -8.52
N VAL A 229 27.29 27.07 -9.16
CA VAL A 229 28.50 27.61 -8.54
C VAL A 229 28.91 28.83 -9.34
#